data_349ac600d3ceee9475380223d5c372b8
#
_entry.id   349ac600d3ceee9475380223d5c372b8
#
_cell.length_a   1.000
_cell.length_b   1.000
_cell.length_c   1.000
_cell.angle_alpha   90.00
_cell.angle_beta   90.00
_cell.angle_gamma   90.00
#
_symmetry.space_group_name_H-M   'P 1'
#
loop_
_entity.id
_entity.type
_entity.pdbx_description
1 polymer ?
#
loop_
_entity_poly.entity_id
_entity_poly.type
_entity_poly.pdbx_seq_one_letter_code
_entity_poly.pdbx_strand_id
1 'polypeptide(L)'
;MARAFVPEAGDIVWLECSPQAGHEQAGQRPALVLSPAVYNGKTGLMICCPLTTQLKGYPFEVVIDRKRPSAFLSDQVKSLDWRARKASRKGRVAEKVLVETRSKIRALLF
;
A
#
# COMPACT_ATOMS: atom_id res chain seq x y z
N MET A 1 14.45 -15.29 19.25
CA MET A 1 13.08 -15.44 18.74
C MET A 1 12.73 -14.31 17.81
N ALA A 2 12.23 -14.65 16.65
CA ALA A 2 11.88 -13.63 15.68
C ALA A 2 10.58 -12.93 16.10
N ARG A 3 10.54 -11.62 15.88
CA ARG A 3 9.29 -10.90 16.11
C ARG A 3 8.33 -11.17 14.97
N ALA A 4 7.07 -11.23 15.29
CA ALA A 4 6.04 -11.23 14.27
C ALA A 4 6.07 -9.89 13.54
N PHE A 5 5.94 -9.93 12.22
CA PHE A 5 5.90 -8.72 11.42
C PHE A 5 4.58 -7.99 11.63
N VAL A 6 4.67 -6.68 11.81
CA VAL A 6 3.50 -5.79 11.82
C VAL A 6 3.80 -4.67 10.85
N PRO A 7 2.94 -4.42 9.86
CA PRO A 7 3.18 -3.32 8.92
C PRO A 7 3.24 -1.97 9.63
N GLU A 8 4.16 -1.12 9.17
CA GLU A 8 4.32 0.24 9.69
C GLU A 8 4.10 1.23 8.56
N ALA A 9 3.62 2.41 8.88
CA ALA A 9 3.45 3.47 7.89
C ALA A 9 4.77 3.71 7.14
N GLY A 10 4.67 3.75 5.82
CA GLY A 10 5.84 3.89 4.96
C GLY A 10 6.40 2.58 4.44
N ASP A 11 5.97 1.45 5.00
CA ASP A 11 6.35 0.16 4.45
C ASP A 11 5.64 -0.09 3.12
N ILE A 12 6.34 -0.75 2.21
CA ILE A 12 5.71 -1.35 1.03
C ILE A 12 5.59 -2.82 1.36
N VAL A 13 4.39 -3.37 1.24
CA VAL A 13 4.14 -4.76 1.59
C VAL A 13 3.57 -5.51 0.39
N TRP A 14 3.87 -6.80 0.34
CA TRP A 14 3.20 -7.72 -0.55
C TRP A 14 1.94 -8.23 0.14
N LEU A 15 0.84 -8.23 -0.59
CA LEU A 15 -0.44 -8.76 -0.10
C LEU A 15 -0.89 -9.88 -1.00
N GLU A 16 -1.32 -10.97 -0.41
CA GLU A 16 -1.93 -12.04 -1.20
C GLU A 16 -3.32 -11.63 -1.61
N CYS A 17 -3.60 -11.78 -2.89
CA CYS A 17 -4.90 -11.47 -3.46
C CYS A 17 -5.58 -12.77 -3.84
N SER A 18 -6.79 -12.96 -3.32
CA SER A 18 -7.58 -14.11 -3.71
C SER A 18 -8.07 -13.95 -5.14
N PRO A 19 -8.13 -15.03 -5.91
CA PRO A 19 -8.68 -14.97 -7.25
C PRO A 19 -10.14 -14.55 -7.21
N GLN A 20 -10.52 -13.68 -8.13
CA GLN A 20 -11.92 -13.35 -8.31
C GLN A 20 -12.57 -14.44 -9.12
N ALA A 21 -13.89 -14.55 -8.98
CA ALA A 21 -14.63 -15.52 -9.77
C ALA A 21 -14.38 -15.25 -11.25
N GLY A 22 -14.00 -16.29 -11.92
CA GLY A 22 -13.93 -16.28 -13.36
C GLY A 22 -12.56 -16.16 -13.95
N HIS A 23 -11.66 -15.33 -13.44
CA HIS A 23 -10.39 -15.22 -14.14
C HIS A 23 -9.37 -14.34 -13.46
N GLU A 24 -9.61 -13.99 -12.22
CA GLU A 24 -8.65 -13.09 -11.60
C GLU A 24 -7.35 -13.74 -11.27
N GLN A 25 -6.31 -12.95 -11.32
CA GLN A 25 -5.00 -13.44 -10.98
C GLN A 25 -4.89 -13.69 -9.49
N ALA A 26 -4.46 -14.87 -9.16
CA ALA A 26 -3.96 -15.15 -7.83
C ALA A 26 -2.54 -14.62 -7.77
N GLY A 27 -2.09 -14.19 -6.61
CA GLY A 27 -0.72 -13.77 -6.45
C GLY A 27 -0.59 -12.61 -5.50
N GLN A 28 0.59 -12.05 -5.48
CA GLN A 28 0.90 -10.96 -4.55
C GLN A 28 0.86 -9.62 -5.26
N ARG A 29 0.33 -8.62 -4.56
CA ARG A 29 0.31 -7.26 -5.07
C ARG A 29 0.92 -6.33 -4.03
N PRO A 30 1.69 -5.32 -4.46
CA PRO A 30 2.31 -4.40 -3.53
C PRO A 30 1.37 -3.27 -3.15
N ALA A 31 1.53 -2.80 -1.92
CA ALA A 31 0.76 -1.68 -1.41
C ALA A 31 1.61 -0.86 -0.45
N LEU A 32 1.32 0.43 -0.38
CA LEU A 32 1.96 1.33 0.57
C LEU A 32 1.12 1.40 1.83
N VAL A 33 1.74 1.13 2.97
CA VAL A 33 1.08 1.20 4.27
C VAL A 33 1.04 2.65 4.73
N LEU A 34 -0.14 3.12 5.12
CA LEU A 34 -0.36 4.51 5.52
C LEU A 34 -0.62 4.65 7.00
N SER A 35 -1.12 3.60 7.65
CA SER A 35 -1.46 3.64 9.07
C SER A 35 -0.31 3.10 9.91
N PRO A 36 -0.21 3.57 11.17
CA PRO A 36 0.91 3.19 12.03
C PRO A 36 0.80 1.77 12.57
N ALA A 37 1.95 1.20 12.91
CA ALA A 37 2.02 -0.17 13.43
C ALA A 37 1.17 -0.36 14.68
N VAL A 38 1.06 0.67 15.52
CA VAL A 38 0.26 0.55 16.74
C VAL A 38 -1.20 0.26 16.42
N TYR A 39 -1.74 0.90 15.41
CA TYR A 39 -3.09 0.62 14.94
C TYR A 39 -3.15 -0.74 14.26
N ASN A 40 -2.19 -0.98 13.36
CA ASN A 40 -2.19 -2.21 12.54
C ASN A 40 -2.05 -3.46 13.43
N GLY A 41 -1.23 -3.38 14.46
CA GLY A 41 -1.01 -4.51 15.34
C GLY A 41 -2.21 -4.79 16.24
N LYS A 42 -2.90 -3.75 16.68
CA LYS A 42 -4.06 -3.91 17.55
C LYS A 42 -5.28 -4.41 16.81
N THR A 43 -5.50 -3.94 15.61
CA THR A 43 -6.74 -4.22 14.90
C THR A 43 -6.64 -5.38 13.91
N GLY A 44 -5.42 -5.71 13.45
CA GLY A 44 -5.27 -6.64 12.35
C GLY A 44 -5.62 -6.04 10.99
N LEU A 45 -5.94 -4.75 10.97
CA LEU A 45 -6.24 -4.01 9.74
C LEU A 45 -5.12 -3.04 9.46
N MET A 46 -5.04 -2.58 8.23
CA MET A 46 -4.16 -1.47 7.88
C MET A 46 -4.83 -0.63 6.81
N ILE A 47 -4.51 0.66 6.80
CA ILE A 47 -4.95 1.56 5.74
C ILE A 47 -3.80 1.68 4.76
N CYS A 48 -4.09 1.46 3.49
CA CYS A 48 -3.06 1.38 2.47
C CYS A 48 -3.59 1.84 1.12
N CYS A 49 -2.69 2.03 0.17
CA CYS A 49 -3.07 2.28 -1.21
C CYS A 49 -2.19 1.44 -2.14
N PRO A 50 -2.72 1.06 -3.31
CA PRO A 50 -2.00 0.14 -4.19
C PRO A 50 -0.90 0.82 -4.99
N LEU A 51 0.06 0.00 -5.42
CA LEU A 51 1.08 0.41 -6.38
C LEU A 51 0.62 -0.03 -7.76
N THR A 52 0.81 0.85 -8.75
CA THR A 52 0.54 0.51 -10.14
C THR A 52 1.82 0.65 -10.94
N THR A 53 1.92 -0.15 -12.01
CA THR A 53 3.00 0.00 -12.98
C THR A 53 2.50 0.69 -14.25
N GLN A 54 1.24 1.09 -14.30
CA GLN A 54 0.65 1.77 -15.45
C GLN A 54 0.36 3.21 -15.08
N LEU A 55 1.26 4.10 -15.44
CA LEU A 55 1.09 5.53 -15.18
C LEU A 55 0.14 6.12 -16.19
N LYS A 56 -0.84 6.88 -15.71
CA LYS A 56 -1.83 7.53 -16.56
C LYS A 56 -1.76 9.04 -16.51
N GLY A 57 -0.87 9.58 -15.68
CA GLY A 57 -0.71 11.02 -15.53
C GLY A 57 -1.75 11.66 -14.64
N TYR A 58 -2.41 10.88 -13.79
CA TYR A 58 -3.38 11.45 -12.86
C TYR A 58 -2.68 12.23 -11.75
N PRO A 59 -3.28 13.34 -11.29
CA PRO A 59 -2.66 14.11 -10.21
C PRO A 59 -2.56 13.33 -8.89
N PHE A 60 -3.33 12.26 -8.72
CA PHE A 60 -3.30 11.47 -7.49
C PHE A 60 -2.27 10.34 -7.51
N GLU A 61 -1.59 10.14 -8.63
CA GLU A 61 -0.48 9.22 -8.69
C GLU A 61 0.73 9.83 -8.01
N VAL A 62 1.35 9.06 -7.11
CA VAL A 62 2.62 9.44 -6.52
C VAL A 62 3.70 8.60 -7.18
N VAL A 63 4.34 9.18 -8.20
CA VAL A 63 5.31 8.47 -9.01
C VAL A 63 6.59 8.26 -8.21
N ILE A 64 7.06 7.01 -8.16
CA ILE A 64 8.29 6.68 -7.44
C ILE A 64 9.42 6.29 -8.37
N ASP A 65 9.11 5.87 -9.60
CA ASP A 65 10.14 5.52 -10.58
C ASP A 65 9.56 5.72 -11.96
N ARG A 66 10.30 6.44 -12.82
CA ARG A 66 9.86 6.68 -14.20
C ARG A 66 10.55 5.76 -15.20
N LYS A 67 11.70 5.19 -14.83
CA LYS A 67 12.39 4.25 -15.72
C LYS A 67 11.70 2.88 -15.68
N ARG A 68 11.31 2.46 -14.49
CA ARG A 68 10.42 1.31 -14.32
C ARG A 68 9.13 1.89 -13.77
N PRO A 69 8.22 2.30 -14.66
CA PRO A 69 7.08 3.10 -14.23
C PRO A 69 6.34 2.48 -13.06
N SER A 70 6.26 3.24 -11.98
CA SER A 70 5.52 2.80 -10.81
C SER A 70 5.06 4.00 -10.01
N ALA A 71 3.86 3.89 -9.45
CA ALA A 71 3.26 4.95 -8.65
C ALA A 71 2.28 4.36 -7.66
N PHE A 72 2.13 5.05 -6.53
CA PHE A 72 1.06 4.74 -5.60
C PHE A 72 -0.18 5.52 -5.98
N LEU A 73 -1.33 4.86 -5.91
CA LEU A 73 -2.61 5.47 -6.26
C LEU A 73 -3.25 6.00 -5.00
N SER A 74 -2.99 7.28 -4.70
CA SER A 74 -3.43 7.87 -3.45
C SER A 74 -4.95 8.01 -3.34
N ASP A 75 -5.67 7.98 -4.45
CA ASP A 75 -7.12 8.04 -4.43
C ASP A 75 -7.77 6.68 -4.23
N GLN A 76 -6.99 5.61 -4.11
CA GLN A 76 -7.52 4.27 -3.87
C GLN A 76 -7.13 3.77 -2.50
N VAL A 77 -7.39 4.59 -1.50
CA VAL A 77 -7.17 4.22 -0.11
C VAL A 77 -8.18 3.16 0.30
N LYS A 78 -7.70 2.14 0.99
CA LYS A 78 -8.59 1.09 1.49
C LYS A 78 -8.08 0.53 2.80
N SER A 79 -8.98 -0.07 3.54
CA SER A 79 -8.66 -0.78 4.77
C SER A 79 -8.67 -2.27 4.47
N LEU A 80 -7.60 -2.95 4.81
CA LEU A 80 -7.46 -4.38 4.51
C LEU A 80 -6.99 -5.13 5.74
N ASP A 81 -7.40 -6.40 5.83
CA ASP A 81 -6.92 -7.32 6.86
C ASP A 81 -5.56 -7.86 6.42
N TRP A 82 -4.49 -7.30 6.97
CA TRP A 82 -3.15 -7.65 6.54
C TRP A 82 -2.73 -9.05 6.99
N ARG A 83 -3.31 -9.54 8.08
CA ARG A 83 -3.01 -10.90 8.54
C ARG A 83 -3.63 -11.94 7.62
N ALA A 84 -4.89 -11.75 7.28
CA ALA A 84 -5.58 -12.66 6.37
C ALA A 84 -4.92 -12.67 4.99
N ARG A 85 -4.37 -11.54 4.56
CA ARG A 85 -3.70 -11.43 3.27
C ARG A 85 -2.22 -11.74 3.35
N LYS A 86 -1.75 -12.21 4.49
CA LYS A 86 -0.37 -12.65 4.69
C LYS A 86 0.65 -11.60 4.24
N ALA A 87 0.45 -10.37 4.70
CA ALA A 87 1.32 -9.27 4.34
C ALA A 87 2.76 -9.55 4.71
N SER A 88 3.67 -9.26 3.79
CA SER A 88 5.10 -9.37 4.05
C SER A 88 5.80 -8.13 3.52
N ARG A 89 6.89 -7.75 4.16
CA ARG A 89 7.58 -6.52 3.81
C ARG A 89 8.34 -6.68 2.50
N LYS A 90 8.07 -5.76 1.57
CA LYS A 90 8.81 -5.67 0.33
C LYS A 90 9.92 -4.63 0.42
N GLY A 91 9.67 -3.53 1.13
CA GLY A 91 10.61 -2.45 1.24
C GLY A 91 10.01 -1.30 2.03
N ARG A 92 10.59 -0.13 1.84
CA ARG A 92 10.14 1.06 2.56
C ARG A 92 10.36 2.28 1.67
N VAL A 93 9.43 3.21 1.69
CA VAL A 93 9.56 4.44 0.90
C VAL A 93 10.34 5.49 1.67
N ALA A 94 10.91 6.46 0.93
CA ALA A 94 11.46 7.65 1.55
C ALA A 94 10.34 8.46 2.19
N GLU A 95 10.67 9.18 3.25
CA GLU A 95 9.68 9.97 3.99
C GLU A 95 8.90 10.91 3.08
N LYS A 96 9.56 11.54 2.12
CA LYS A 96 8.88 12.48 1.21
C LYS A 96 7.77 11.83 0.40
N VAL A 97 7.91 10.54 0.08
CA VAL A 97 6.88 9.81 -0.66
C VAL A 97 5.64 9.62 0.21
N LEU A 98 5.86 9.25 1.47
CA LEU A 98 4.75 9.08 2.40
C LEU A 98 4.03 10.41 2.64
N VAL A 99 4.79 11.48 2.81
CA VAL A 99 4.24 12.83 3.01
C VAL A 99 3.42 13.25 1.80
N GLU A 100 3.95 13.05 0.60
CA GLU A 100 3.23 13.41 -0.62
C GLU A 100 1.94 12.62 -0.76
N THR A 101 2.00 11.31 -0.49
CA THR A 101 0.82 10.45 -0.59
C THR A 101 -0.25 10.91 0.38
N ARG A 102 0.13 11.16 1.63
CA ARG A 102 -0.81 11.63 2.64
C ARG A 102 -1.40 13.00 2.30
N SER A 103 -0.58 13.89 1.73
CA SER A 103 -1.07 15.22 1.34
C SER A 103 -2.13 15.13 0.26
N LYS A 104 -1.94 14.25 -0.71
CA LYS A 104 -2.93 14.06 -1.77
C LYS A 104 -4.22 13.46 -1.23
N ILE A 105 -4.11 12.51 -0.31
CA ILE A 105 -5.28 11.93 0.34
C ILE A 105 -6.02 13.01 1.13
N ARG A 106 -5.27 13.82 1.87
CA ARG A 106 -5.88 14.91 2.63
C ARG A 106 -6.64 15.87 1.73
N ALA A 107 -6.09 16.19 0.57
CA ALA A 107 -6.75 17.09 -0.38
C ALA A 107 -8.07 16.53 -0.87
N LEU A 108 -8.20 15.21 -0.93
CA LEU A 108 -9.45 14.58 -1.35
C LEU A 108 -10.50 14.51 -0.24
N LEU A 109 -10.08 14.42 1.00
CA LEU A 109 -10.99 14.17 2.11
C LEU A 109 -11.32 15.42 2.90
N PHE A 110 -10.50 16.43 2.83
CA PHE A 110 -10.62 17.67 3.58
C PHE A 110 -10.39 18.87 2.69
#